data_6f844b8edaa3a94bad7c542ac4a152f9
#
_entry.id   6f844b8edaa3a94bad7c542ac4a152f9
#
_cell.length_a   1.000
_cell.length_b   1.000
_cell.length_c   1.000
_cell.angle_alpha   90.00
_cell.angle_beta   90.00
_cell.angle_gamma   90.00
#
_symmetry.space_group_name_H-M   'P 1'
#
loop_
_entity.id
_entity.type
_entity.pdbx_description
1 polymer ?
#
loop_
_entity_poly.entity_id
_entity_poly.type
_entity_poly.pdbx_seq_one_letter_code
_entity_poly.pdbx_strand_id
1 'polypeptide(L)'
;MIKKPRGTEDILPSDSPLWRKIEQTAHEVCKKYGFKEIRTPVFEDTALFRRGVGDTTDVVQKEMYTFEDMGGRSISLRPEGTASLARSFIENSLYANPQPTKLYYLITAYRYEKPQSGRLREFHQFGVECFGGTSDATDAEMITLALDFFKALNVKGLKLNINSIGCPKCKKPYNEKLKNYFEQYSDELCDTCKNRLEKNPMRIIDCKSEICSGIAKNAPKMIDNLCDECKEHFEKTTAYLDSVGVEYTINPDIVRGLDYYTRTVFEITSDSLGAQSTVCGGGRYNGLVEELGGKPTEGIGFAIGLERLIMVLKAQGADKDFIEEADGAPDIFVVSIGDKADIKAQKLVYELRQSGICAERDLCGRSVKAQMKFANKLGAEYSIVLGDDEINENKAALKNMQTGETTDVSLSADEIAAKIKTV
;
A
#
# COMPACT_ATOMS: atom_id res chain seq x y z
N MET A 1 -29.90 -4.91 -11.56
CA MET A 1 -28.80 -3.98 -11.25
C MET A 1 -27.47 -4.73 -11.30
N ILE A 2 -26.50 -4.26 -12.07
CA ILE A 2 -25.15 -4.83 -12.11
C ILE A 2 -24.43 -4.43 -10.81
N LYS A 3 -23.76 -5.39 -10.18
CA LYS A 3 -22.99 -5.18 -8.95
C LYS A 3 -21.50 -5.39 -9.23
N LYS A 4 -20.65 -4.80 -8.38
CA LYS A 4 -19.21 -5.03 -8.42
C LYS A 4 -18.86 -6.52 -8.25
N PRO A 5 -17.77 -7.02 -8.84
CA PRO A 5 -17.31 -8.39 -8.65
C PRO A 5 -17.04 -8.70 -7.18
N ARG A 6 -17.23 -9.96 -6.78
CA ARG A 6 -16.96 -10.38 -5.41
C ARG A 6 -15.46 -10.27 -5.07
N GLY A 7 -15.14 -9.59 -3.99
CA GLY A 7 -13.76 -9.39 -3.53
C GLY A 7 -13.10 -8.15 -4.14
N THR A 8 -13.88 -7.24 -4.72
CA THR A 8 -13.43 -5.90 -5.11
C THR A 8 -14.22 -4.85 -4.31
N GLU A 9 -13.62 -3.69 -4.10
CA GLU A 9 -14.24 -2.57 -3.39
C GLU A 9 -14.06 -1.26 -4.16
N ASP A 10 -15.09 -0.41 -4.14
CA ASP A 10 -14.99 0.96 -4.64
C ASP A 10 -14.37 1.84 -3.54
N ILE A 11 -13.39 2.65 -3.87
CA ILE A 11 -12.88 3.70 -2.99
C ILE A 11 -13.75 4.93 -3.19
N LEU A 12 -14.67 5.15 -2.25
CA LEU A 12 -15.62 6.25 -2.33
C LEU A 12 -14.97 7.59 -1.95
N PRO A 13 -15.60 8.75 -2.32
CA PRO A 13 -15.11 10.06 -1.93
C PRO A 13 -14.86 10.23 -0.43
N SER A 14 -15.65 9.58 0.42
CA SER A 14 -15.45 9.57 1.88
C SER A 14 -14.17 8.88 2.35
N ASP A 15 -13.64 7.94 1.57
CA ASP A 15 -12.44 7.17 1.92
C ASP A 15 -11.19 7.67 1.16
N SER A 16 -11.38 8.30 0.00
CA SER A 16 -10.27 8.70 -0.88
C SER A 16 -9.26 9.68 -0.23
N PRO A 17 -9.64 10.58 0.71
CA PRO A 17 -8.66 11.40 1.42
C PRO A 17 -7.64 10.60 2.20
N LEU A 18 -8.07 9.57 2.91
CA LEU A 18 -7.18 8.68 3.65
C LEU A 18 -6.21 7.93 2.72
N TRP A 19 -6.68 7.49 1.55
CA TRP A 19 -5.83 6.87 0.53
C TRP A 19 -4.75 7.83 0.04
N ARG A 20 -5.12 9.05 -0.34
CA ARG A 20 -4.17 10.09 -0.77
C ARG A 20 -3.12 10.38 0.30
N LYS A 21 -3.53 10.48 1.57
CA LYS A 21 -2.60 10.71 2.69
C LYS A 21 -1.58 9.60 2.84
N ILE A 22 -2.02 8.34 2.73
CA ILE A 22 -1.13 7.16 2.79
C ILE A 22 -0.14 7.20 1.62
N GLU A 23 -0.62 7.44 0.40
CA GLU A 23 0.21 7.52 -0.80
C GLU A 23 1.23 8.66 -0.71
N GLN A 24 0.80 9.85 -0.30
CA GLN A 24 1.69 10.98 -0.09
C GLN A 24 2.75 10.69 0.96
N THR A 25 2.37 10.07 2.07
CA THR A 25 3.32 9.67 3.12
C THR A 25 4.35 8.66 2.59
N ALA A 26 3.94 7.71 1.74
CA ALA A 26 4.84 6.77 1.10
C ALA A 26 5.87 7.51 0.21
N HIS A 27 5.43 8.47 -0.61
CA HIS A 27 6.33 9.29 -1.43
C HIS A 27 7.33 10.09 -0.57
N GLU A 28 6.87 10.72 0.50
CA GLU A 28 7.71 11.55 1.38
C GLU A 28 8.76 10.72 2.12
N VAL A 29 8.37 9.57 2.66
CA VAL A 29 9.31 8.67 3.37
C VAL A 29 10.31 8.09 2.38
N CYS A 30 9.87 7.55 1.25
CA CYS A 30 10.74 7.00 0.22
C CYS A 30 11.77 8.04 -0.28
N LYS A 31 11.35 9.29 -0.45
CA LYS A 31 12.25 10.40 -0.83
C LYS A 31 13.37 10.61 0.20
N LYS A 32 13.07 10.54 1.51
CA LYS A 32 14.07 10.68 2.59
C LYS A 32 15.13 9.57 2.55
N TYR A 33 14.74 8.37 2.14
CA TYR A 33 15.62 7.21 1.99
C TYR A 33 16.27 7.08 0.61
N GLY A 34 16.00 8.02 -0.32
CA GLY A 34 16.58 8.05 -1.66
C GLY A 34 15.95 7.05 -2.64
N PHE A 35 14.76 6.53 -2.37
CA PHE A 35 14.02 5.66 -3.26
C PHE A 35 13.27 6.46 -4.32
N LYS A 36 13.18 5.90 -5.54
CA LYS A 36 12.48 6.48 -6.69
C LYS A 36 11.27 5.65 -7.06
N GLU A 37 10.19 6.33 -7.44
CA GLU A 37 8.98 5.66 -7.91
C GLU A 37 9.20 4.91 -9.21
N ILE A 38 8.63 3.72 -9.31
CA ILE A 38 8.50 2.96 -10.55
C ILE A 38 7.07 2.45 -10.69
N ARG A 39 6.57 2.43 -11.92
CA ARG A 39 5.27 1.88 -12.27
C ARG A 39 5.45 0.82 -13.34
N THR A 40 4.97 -0.39 -13.07
CA THR A 40 5.01 -1.53 -13.99
C THR A 40 3.62 -1.83 -14.54
N PRO A 41 3.48 -2.55 -15.65
CA PRO A 41 2.19 -2.98 -16.18
C PRO A 41 1.36 -3.76 -15.17
N VAL A 42 0.04 -3.69 -15.30
CA VAL A 42 -0.91 -4.44 -14.45
C VAL A 42 -0.90 -5.94 -14.79
N PHE A 43 -0.61 -6.28 -16.04
CA PHE A 43 -0.52 -7.66 -16.52
C PHE A 43 0.86 -7.92 -17.12
N GLU A 44 1.32 -9.14 -16.97
CA GLU A 44 2.65 -9.61 -17.38
C GLU A 44 2.52 -10.99 -18.02
N ASP A 45 3.57 -11.45 -18.68
CA ASP A 45 3.67 -12.85 -19.09
C ASP A 45 3.57 -13.77 -17.87
N THR A 46 2.74 -14.80 -17.96
CA THR A 46 2.51 -15.75 -16.84
C THR A 46 3.80 -16.41 -16.37
N ALA A 47 4.77 -16.61 -17.26
CA ALA A 47 6.05 -17.21 -16.92
C ALA A 47 6.87 -16.37 -15.94
N LEU A 48 6.67 -15.03 -15.92
CA LEU A 48 7.32 -14.16 -14.95
C LEU A 48 6.99 -14.58 -13.51
N PHE A 49 5.71 -14.78 -13.23
CA PHE A 49 5.29 -15.13 -11.86
C PHE A 49 5.58 -16.59 -11.52
N ARG A 50 5.47 -17.49 -12.48
CA ARG A 50 5.84 -18.90 -12.25
C ARG A 50 7.31 -19.05 -11.85
N ARG A 51 8.21 -18.38 -12.55
CA ARG A 51 9.64 -18.39 -12.23
C ARG A 51 9.95 -17.58 -10.97
N GLY A 52 9.48 -16.34 -10.90
CA GLY A 52 9.86 -15.42 -9.84
C GLY A 52 9.20 -15.74 -8.50
N VAL A 53 7.91 -16.10 -8.47
CA VAL A 53 7.16 -16.34 -7.21
C VAL A 53 7.31 -17.80 -6.73
N GLY A 54 7.47 -18.71 -7.67
CA GLY A 54 7.66 -20.15 -7.42
C GLY A 54 6.40 -20.98 -7.70
N ASP A 55 6.57 -22.04 -8.53
CA ASP A 55 5.49 -22.94 -8.94
C ASP A 55 4.83 -23.70 -7.78
N THR A 56 5.45 -23.75 -6.59
CA THR A 56 4.93 -24.48 -5.42
C THR A 56 4.05 -23.61 -4.52
N THR A 57 3.97 -22.31 -4.79
CA THR A 57 3.22 -21.36 -3.97
C THR A 57 1.71 -21.44 -4.26
N ASP A 58 0.88 -21.23 -3.23
CA ASP A 58 -0.57 -21.14 -3.41
C ASP A 58 -0.96 -20.01 -4.38
N VAL A 59 -0.19 -18.92 -4.37
CA VAL A 59 -0.37 -17.78 -5.28
C VAL A 59 -0.35 -18.23 -6.73
N VAL A 60 0.72 -18.96 -7.14
CA VAL A 60 0.88 -19.41 -8.53
C VAL A 60 -0.09 -20.54 -8.88
N GLN A 61 -0.32 -21.48 -7.95
CA GLN A 61 -1.13 -22.67 -8.22
C GLN A 61 -2.64 -22.40 -8.26
N LYS A 62 -3.13 -21.44 -7.45
CA LYS A 62 -4.57 -21.31 -7.18
C LYS A 62 -5.12 -19.88 -7.25
N GLU A 63 -4.25 -18.87 -7.14
CA GLU A 63 -4.71 -17.51 -6.89
C GLU A 63 -4.43 -16.52 -8.02
N MET A 64 -3.66 -16.89 -9.05
CA MET A 64 -3.43 -16.02 -10.20
C MET A 64 -4.68 -15.92 -11.11
N TYR A 65 -4.97 -14.69 -11.56
CA TYR A 65 -5.85 -14.45 -12.68
C TYR A 65 -5.06 -14.58 -13.97
N THR A 66 -5.23 -15.69 -14.67
CA THR A 66 -4.51 -16.02 -15.90
C THR A 66 -5.50 -16.20 -17.06
N PHE A 67 -5.15 -15.64 -18.21
CA PHE A 67 -5.96 -15.73 -19.43
C PHE A 67 -5.05 -15.71 -20.67
N GLU A 68 -5.58 -16.12 -21.81
CA GLU A 68 -4.89 -15.96 -23.09
C GLU A 68 -5.30 -14.66 -23.75
N ASP A 69 -4.34 -13.91 -24.26
CA ASP A 69 -4.63 -12.73 -25.08
C ASP A 69 -5.04 -13.14 -26.51
N MET A 70 -5.44 -12.17 -27.32
CA MET A 70 -5.86 -12.43 -28.71
C MET A 70 -4.73 -13.00 -29.58
N GLY A 71 -3.48 -12.90 -29.15
CA GLY A 71 -2.30 -13.48 -29.81
C GLY A 71 -1.94 -14.88 -29.30
N GLY A 72 -2.75 -15.47 -28.42
CA GLY A 72 -2.51 -16.80 -27.83
C GLY A 72 -1.42 -16.84 -26.77
N ARG A 73 -1.02 -15.67 -26.18
CA ARG A 73 -0.02 -15.59 -25.13
C ARG A 73 -0.68 -15.70 -23.77
N SER A 74 -0.08 -16.49 -22.88
CA SER A 74 -0.54 -16.60 -21.50
C SER A 74 -0.15 -15.40 -20.69
N ILE A 75 -1.12 -14.62 -20.26
CA ILE A 75 -1.00 -13.37 -19.51
C ILE A 75 -1.63 -13.55 -18.14
N SER A 76 -1.02 -12.96 -17.12
CA SER A 76 -1.57 -12.93 -15.77
C SER A 76 -1.65 -11.52 -15.22
N LEU A 77 -2.72 -11.20 -14.49
CA LEU A 77 -2.75 -10.01 -13.66
C LEU A 77 -1.72 -10.21 -12.54
N ARG A 78 -0.93 -9.17 -12.24
CA ARG A 78 0.13 -9.24 -11.22
C ARG A 78 -0.43 -9.58 -9.84
N PRO A 79 0.04 -10.66 -9.19
CA PRO A 79 -0.37 -11.00 -7.83
C PRO A 79 0.47 -10.29 -6.75
N GLU A 80 1.56 -9.64 -7.16
CA GLU A 80 2.51 -8.88 -6.32
C GLU A 80 3.40 -8.00 -7.20
N GLY A 81 4.24 -7.12 -6.61
CA GLY A 81 5.04 -6.16 -7.36
C GLY A 81 6.48 -6.58 -7.63
N THR A 82 7.11 -7.36 -6.75
CA THR A 82 8.56 -7.63 -6.74
C THR A 82 9.06 -8.26 -8.04
N ALA A 83 8.36 -9.28 -8.56
CA ALA A 83 8.74 -9.95 -9.81
C ALA A 83 8.67 -9.00 -11.01
N SER A 84 7.65 -8.15 -11.09
CA SER A 84 7.51 -7.14 -12.14
C SER A 84 8.63 -6.09 -12.08
N LEU A 85 9.05 -5.70 -10.87
CA LEU A 85 10.18 -4.78 -10.70
C LEU A 85 11.50 -5.44 -11.08
N ALA A 86 11.74 -6.69 -10.69
CA ALA A 86 12.94 -7.43 -11.07
C ALA A 86 13.04 -7.59 -12.60
N ARG A 87 11.92 -7.91 -13.29
CA ARG A 87 11.86 -7.92 -14.76
C ARG A 87 12.19 -6.55 -15.33
N SER A 88 11.60 -5.48 -14.80
CA SER A 88 11.85 -4.12 -15.27
C SER A 88 13.30 -3.68 -15.04
N PHE A 89 13.90 -4.07 -13.90
CA PHE A 89 15.31 -3.83 -13.59
C PHE A 89 16.24 -4.46 -14.65
N ILE A 90 15.93 -5.69 -15.09
CA ILE A 90 16.69 -6.41 -16.12
C ILE A 90 16.47 -5.78 -17.49
N GLU A 91 15.21 -5.67 -17.93
CA GLU A 91 14.82 -5.24 -19.27
C GLU A 91 15.28 -3.82 -19.59
N ASN A 92 15.21 -2.91 -18.63
CA ASN A 92 15.64 -1.52 -18.79
C ASN A 92 17.12 -1.30 -18.40
N SER A 93 17.87 -2.37 -18.16
CA SER A 93 19.30 -2.31 -17.81
C SER A 93 19.61 -1.38 -16.63
N LEU A 94 18.72 -1.33 -15.62
CA LEU A 94 18.89 -0.46 -14.45
C LEU A 94 20.14 -0.83 -13.64
N TYR A 95 20.64 -2.04 -13.80
CA TYR A 95 21.92 -2.49 -13.23
C TYR A 95 23.14 -1.72 -13.76
N ALA A 96 23.01 -1.02 -14.90
CA ALA A 96 24.08 -0.19 -15.46
C ALA A 96 24.21 1.18 -14.77
N ASN A 97 23.19 1.59 -14.00
CA ASN A 97 23.22 2.79 -13.19
C ASN A 97 24.08 2.61 -11.93
N PRO A 98 24.48 3.69 -11.23
CA PRO A 98 25.10 3.58 -9.91
C PRO A 98 24.24 2.73 -8.96
N GLN A 99 24.87 1.75 -8.32
CA GLN A 99 24.21 0.81 -7.40
C GLN A 99 24.38 1.27 -5.94
N PRO A 100 23.44 0.90 -5.03
CA PRO A 100 22.25 0.10 -5.28
C PRO A 100 21.12 0.87 -5.99
N THR A 101 20.30 0.15 -6.78
CA THR A 101 19.08 0.69 -7.35
C THR A 101 17.95 0.59 -6.32
N LYS A 102 17.45 1.74 -5.87
CA LYS A 102 16.40 1.89 -4.85
C LYS A 102 15.08 2.31 -5.49
N LEU A 103 14.07 1.44 -5.46
CA LEU A 103 12.77 1.64 -6.11
C LEU A 103 11.61 1.43 -5.14
N TYR A 104 10.52 2.18 -5.29
CA TYR A 104 9.26 1.92 -4.61
C TYR A 104 8.09 1.99 -5.58
N TYR A 105 7.00 1.36 -5.21
CA TYR A 105 5.79 1.30 -6.01
C TYR A 105 4.52 1.40 -5.16
N LEU A 106 3.48 1.96 -5.77
CA LEU A 106 2.10 1.91 -5.31
C LEU A 106 1.30 1.24 -6.44
N ILE A 107 0.78 0.06 -6.20
CA ILE A 107 0.14 -0.76 -7.23
C ILE A 107 -1.16 -1.39 -6.75
N THR A 108 -2.03 -1.68 -7.70
CA THR A 108 -3.12 -2.64 -7.55
C THR A 108 -2.61 -4.03 -7.91
N ALA A 109 -2.90 -5.02 -7.07
CA ALA A 109 -2.56 -6.43 -7.27
C ALA A 109 -3.82 -7.31 -7.19
N TYR A 110 -3.73 -8.52 -7.75
CA TYR A 110 -4.91 -9.38 -7.96
C TYR A 110 -4.64 -10.81 -7.52
N ARG A 111 -5.48 -11.36 -6.61
CA ARG A 111 -5.41 -12.76 -6.19
C ARG A 111 -6.79 -13.35 -6.04
N TYR A 112 -7.02 -14.52 -6.61
CA TYR A 112 -8.28 -15.25 -6.51
C TYR A 112 -8.41 -15.94 -5.14
N GLU A 113 -8.28 -15.16 -4.07
CA GLU A 113 -8.46 -15.64 -2.70
C GLU A 113 -9.94 -15.69 -2.31
N LYS A 114 -10.24 -16.45 -1.24
CA LYS A 114 -11.54 -16.36 -0.57
C LYS A 114 -11.64 -15.00 0.12
N PRO A 115 -12.55 -14.11 -0.31
CA PRO A 115 -12.65 -12.77 0.27
C PRO A 115 -13.01 -12.83 1.76
N GLN A 116 -12.29 -12.07 2.54
CA GLN A 116 -12.52 -11.86 3.99
C GLN A 116 -11.98 -10.49 4.38
N SER A 117 -12.22 -10.06 5.62
CA SER A 117 -11.73 -8.78 6.13
C SER A 117 -10.21 -8.63 5.91
N GLY A 118 -9.80 -7.56 5.24
CA GLY A 118 -8.40 -7.29 4.89
C GLY A 118 -7.78 -8.22 3.84
N ARG A 119 -8.59 -9.05 3.15
CA ARG A 119 -8.18 -9.86 2.00
C ARG A 119 -9.21 -9.77 0.89
N LEU A 120 -8.85 -9.02 -0.12
CA LEU A 120 -9.64 -8.80 -1.33
C LEU A 120 -9.01 -9.54 -2.51
N ARG A 121 -9.76 -9.67 -3.60
CA ARG A 121 -9.26 -10.21 -4.87
C ARG A 121 -8.54 -9.15 -5.70
N GLU A 122 -8.96 -7.91 -5.56
CA GLU A 122 -8.27 -6.71 -5.99
C GLU A 122 -7.86 -5.95 -4.74
N PHE A 123 -6.58 -5.69 -4.58
CA PHE A 123 -6.02 -5.04 -3.39
C PHE A 123 -4.83 -4.17 -3.76
N HIS A 124 -4.47 -3.26 -2.88
CA HIS A 124 -3.40 -2.30 -3.13
C HIS A 124 -2.18 -2.59 -2.26
N GLN A 125 -1.01 -2.40 -2.86
CA GLN A 125 0.26 -2.56 -2.17
C GLN A 125 1.12 -1.30 -2.32
N PHE A 126 1.70 -0.88 -1.21
CA PHE A 126 2.92 -0.09 -1.19
C PHE A 126 4.10 -1.05 -0.99
N GLY A 127 5.08 -1.01 -1.87
CA GLY A 127 6.27 -1.84 -1.75
C GLY A 127 7.54 -1.09 -2.09
N VAL A 128 8.65 -1.58 -1.55
CA VAL A 128 9.98 -0.99 -1.68
C VAL A 128 10.98 -2.09 -1.98
N GLU A 129 11.82 -1.89 -2.99
CA GLU A 129 12.80 -2.86 -3.46
C GLU A 129 14.17 -2.21 -3.63
N CYS A 130 15.23 -2.87 -3.14
CA CYS A 130 16.62 -2.46 -3.28
C CYS A 130 17.38 -3.56 -4.01
N PHE A 131 17.84 -3.29 -5.23
CA PHE A 131 18.66 -4.21 -6.04
C PHE A 131 20.13 -3.78 -5.95
N GLY A 132 21.05 -4.77 -5.76
CA GLY A 132 22.48 -4.53 -5.67
C GLY A 132 22.97 -4.06 -4.30
N GLY A 133 22.12 -4.08 -3.28
CA GLY A 133 22.49 -3.80 -1.90
C GLY A 133 23.13 -5.01 -1.23
N THR A 134 24.47 -5.13 -1.28
CA THR A 134 25.22 -6.29 -0.77
C THR A 134 25.56 -6.21 0.71
N SER A 135 25.47 -5.03 1.32
CA SER A 135 25.78 -4.84 2.75
C SER A 135 24.65 -5.36 3.65
N ASP A 136 25.00 -5.90 4.81
CA ASP A 136 24.06 -6.31 5.86
C ASP A 136 23.27 -5.12 6.41
N ALA A 137 23.82 -3.90 6.33
CA ALA A 137 23.13 -2.65 6.68
C ALA A 137 21.89 -2.38 5.81
N THR A 138 21.84 -2.94 4.57
CA THR A 138 20.70 -2.76 3.68
C THR A 138 19.43 -3.38 4.27
N ASP A 139 19.55 -4.51 4.97
CA ASP A 139 18.41 -5.18 5.62
C ASP A 139 17.84 -4.30 6.74
N ALA A 140 18.71 -3.73 7.56
CA ALA A 140 18.30 -2.82 8.62
C ALA A 140 17.68 -1.53 8.04
N GLU A 141 18.21 -0.97 6.96
CA GLU A 141 17.66 0.21 6.27
C GLU A 141 16.25 -0.06 5.73
N MET A 142 16.01 -1.23 5.14
CA MET A 142 14.68 -1.62 4.65
C MET A 142 13.67 -1.75 5.79
N ILE A 143 14.07 -2.34 6.91
CA ILE A 143 13.22 -2.49 8.10
C ILE A 143 12.91 -1.12 8.71
N THR A 144 13.92 -0.26 8.87
CA THR A 144 13.73 1.09 9.43
C THR A 144 12.86 1.95 8.54
N LEU A 145 12.99 1.87 7.21
CA LEU A 145 12.09 2.57 6.28
C LEU A 145 10.63 2.14 6.48
N ALA A 146 10.38 0.83 6.62
CA ALA A 146 9.02 0.33 6.87
C ALA A 146 8.46 0.88 8.20
N LEU A 147 9.27 0.89 9.27
CA LEU A 147 8.85 1.41 10.57
C LEU A 147 8.62 2.93 10.53
N ASP A 148 9.47 3.68 9.85
CA ASP A 148 9.32 5.13 9.68
C ASP A 148 8.06 5.50 8.88
N PHE A 149 7.69 4.69 7.90
CA PHE A 149 6.43 4.87 7.19
C PHE A 149 5.22 4.73 8.12
N PHE A 150 5.17 3.69 8.93
CA PHE A 150 4.09 3.52 9.93
C PHE A 150 4.10 4.63 10.98
N LYS A 151 5.28 5.05 11.44
CA LYS A 151 5.45 6.15 12.39
C LYS A 151 4.93 7.47 11.82
N ALA A 152 5.20 7.76 10.53
CA ALA A 152 4.72 8.96 9.86
C ALA A 152 3.19 9.00 9.73
N LEU A 153 2.53 7.83 9.71
CA LEU A 153 1.07 7.69 9.76
C LEU A 153 0.52 7.57 11.20
N ASN A 154 1.36 7.80 12.22
CA ASN A 154 0.99 7.69 13.64
C ASN A 154 0.42 6.31 14.04
N VAL A 155 0.80 5.24 13.33
CA VAL A 155 0.38 3.86 13.65
C VAL A 155 1.15 3.39 14.88
N LYS A 156 0.44 2.87 15.88
CA LYS A 156 1.00 2.40 17.17
C LYS A 156 0.78 0.91 17.36
N GLY A 157 1.46 0.34 18.39
CA GLY A 157 1.25 -1.07 18.78
C GLY A 157 1.69 -2.08 17.72
N LEU A 158 2.72 -1.72 16.94
CA LEU A 158 3.34 -2.63 15.99
C LEU A 158 4.42 -3.48 16.66
N LYS A 159 4.55 -4.72 16.21
CA LYS A 159 5.59 -5.65 16.63
C LYS A 159 6.40 -6.07 15.41
N LEU A 160 7.71 -5.84 15.46
CA LEU A 160 8.63 -6.32 14.46
C LEU A 160 9.12 -7.72 14.83
N ASN A 161 8.87 -8.67 13.95
CA ASN A 161 9.41 -10.01 14.04
C ASN A 161 10.41 -10.24 12.92
N ILE A 162 11.59 -10.75 13.23
CA ILE A 162 12.65 -11.04 12.26
C ILE A 162 13.10 -12.50 12.36
N ASN A 163 13.57 -13.05 11.24
CA ASN A 163 14.15 -14.38 11.18
C ASN A 163 15.20 -14.45 10.06
N SER A 164 15.98 -15.52 10.04
CA SER A 164 16.79 -15.91 8.90
C SER A 164 16.35 -17.27 8.37
N ILE A 165 15.97 -17.30 7.08
CA ILE A 165 15.62 -18.56 6.39
C ILE A 165 16.79 -19.12 5.58
N GLY A 166 18.00 -18.64 5.83
CA GLY A 166 19.24 -19.11 5.25
C GLY A 166 19.37 -18.94 3.74
N CYS A 167 20.51 -19.23 3.21
CA CYS A 167 20.80 -19.27 1.78
C CYS A 167 20.57 -20.69 1.20
N PRO A 168 20.73 -20.92 -0.12
CA PRO A 168 20.60 -22.25 -0.71
C PRO A 168 21.51 -23.32 -0.08
N LYS A 169 22.73 -22.94 0.41
CA LYS A 169 23.62 -23.86 1.14
C LYS A 169 23.02 -24.33 2.48
N CYS A 170 22.27 -23.45 3.17
CA CYS A 170 21.59 -23.79 4.42
C CYS A 170 20.31 -24.58 4.16
N LYS A 171 19.52 -24.17 3.15
CA LYS A 171 18.18 -24.75 2.88
C LYS A 171 18.24 -26.24 2.56
N LYS A 172 19.23 -26.68 1.77
CA LYS A 172 19.31 -28.09 1.35
C LYS A 172 19.41 -29.06 2.54
N PRO A 173 20.41 -28.97 3.43
CA PRO A 173 20.50 -29.88 4.58
C PRO A 173 19.37 -29.68 5.59
N TYR A 174 18.84 -28.46 5.69
CA TYR A 174 17.70 -28.18 6.58
C TYR A 174 16.42 -28.84 6.08
N ASN A 175 16.14 -28.78 4.77
CA ASN A 175 14.98 -29.44 4.19
C ASN A 175 15.03 -30.97 4.40
N GLU A 176 16.19 -31.58 4.35
CA GLU A 176 16.37 -33.01 4.67
C GLU A 176 16.04 -33.30 6.14
N LYS A 177 16.50 -32.44 7.07
CA LYS A 177 16.13 -32.55 8.50
C LYS A 177 14.63 -32.40 8.72
N LEU A 178 13.99 -31.40 8.04
CA LEU A 178 12.56 -31.21 8.14
C LEU A 178 11.78 -32.39 7.55
N LYS A 179 12.22 -32.90 6.40
CA LYS A 179 11.59 -34.08 5.77
C LYS A 179 11.63 -35.27 6.72
N ASN A 180 12.79 -35.61 7.26
CA ASN A 180 12.94 -36.71 8.22
C ASN A 180 12.11 -36.51 9.50
N TYR A 181 11.94 -35.28 9.94
CA TYR A 181 11.09 -34.96 11.08
C TYR A 181 9.60 -35.16 10.78
N PHE A 182 9.09 -34.57 9.67
CA PHE A 182 7.68 -34.63 9.32
C PHE A 182 7.24 -36.01 8.78
N GLU A 183 8.15 -36.82 8.23
CA GLU A 183 7.84 -38.18 7.81
C GLU A 183 7.33 -39.05 8.96
N GLN A 184 7.78 -38.79 10.20
CA GLN A 184 7.31 -39.48 11.40
C GLN A 184 5.82 -39.19 11.71
N TYR A 185 5.27 -38.13 11.15
CA TYR A 185 3.89 -37.69 11.33
C TYR A 185 3.10 -37.69 10.02
N SER A 186 3.56 -38.44 9.00
CA SER A 186 2.97 -38.38 7.64
C SER A 186 1.48 -38.64 7.61
N ASP A 187 1.00 -39.56 8.46
CA ASP A 187 -0.41 -39.95 8.54
C ASP A 187 -1.29 -38.85 9.16
N GLU A 188 -0.71 -38.02 10.04
CA GLU A 188 -1.40 -36.93 10.73
C GLU A 188 -1.44 -35.62 9.91
N LEU A 189 -0.55 -35.49 8.92
CA LEU A 189 -0.49 -34.29 8.10
C LEU A 189 -1.72 -34.16 7.21
N CYS A 190 -2.21 -32.90 7.05
CA CYS A 190 -3.26 -32.62 6.05
C CYS A 190 -2.74 -32.85 4.62
N ASP A 191 -3.66 -33.07 3.66
CA ASP A 191 -3.32 -33.40 2.26
C ASP A 191 -2.39 -32.37 1.61
N THR A 192 -2.58 -31.08 1.93
CA THR A 192 -1.68 -30.02 1.45
C THR A 192 -0.28 -30.19 2.01
N CYS A 193 -0.13 -30.56 3.28
CA CYS A 193 1.18 -30.76 3.91
C CYS A 193 1.85 -32.06 3.45
N LYS A 194 1.10 -33.11 3.13
CA LYS A 194 1.65 -34.31 2.49
C LYS A 194 2.30 -33.98 1.15
N ASN A 195 1.65 -33.14 0.34
CA ASN A 195 2.25 -32.64 -0.92
C ASN A 195 3.45 -31.72 -0.70
N ARG A 196 3.43 -30.88 0.34
CA ARG A 196 4.52 -29.97 0.71
C ARG A 196 5.74 -30.72 1.22
N LEU A 197 5.54 -31.85 1.88
CA LEU A 197 6.63 -32.69 2.40
C LEU A 197 7.62 -33.10 1.30
N GLU A 198 7.12 -33.39 0.10
CA GLU A 198 7.96 -33.77 -1.03
C GLU A 198 8.56 -32.57 -1.76
N LYS A 199 7.80 -31.47 -1.89
CA LYS A 199 8.19 -30.34 -2.72
C LYS A 199 8.92 -29.23 -1.96
N ASN A 200 8.41 -28.84 -0.78
CA ASN A 200 8.95 -27.75 0.04
C ASN A 200 8.52 -27.92 1.50
N PRO A 201 9.23 -28.73 2.30
CA PRO A 201 8.85 -29.04 3.69
C PRO A 201 8.82 -27.81 4.59
N MET A 202 9.58 -26.74 4.30
CA MET A 202 9.51 -25.50 5.06
C MET A 202 8.09 -24.90 5.08
N ARG A 203 7.28 -25.12 4.05
CA ARG A 203 5.91 -24.64 3.97
C ARG A 203 4.94 -25.32 4.92
N ILE A 204 5.35 -26.44 5.54
CA ILE A 204 4.55 -27.10 6.57
C ILE A 204 4.54 -26.27 7.86
N ILE A 205 5.63 -25.52 8.13
CA ILE A 205 5.76 -24.66 9.31
C ILE A 205 4.66 -23.59 9.34
N ASP A 206 4.26 -23.07 8.17
CA ASP A 206 3.19 -22.05 8.02
C ASP A 206 1.80 -22.68 7.74
N CYS A 207 1.59 -23.93 8.12
CA CYS A 207 0.28 -24.55 7.91
C CYS A 207 -0.75 -24.05 8.93
N LYS A 208 -1.95 -23.73 8.43
CA LYS A 208 -3.06 -23.22 9.24
C LYS A 208 -3.88 -24.33 9.91
N SER A 209 -3.65 -25.60 9.57
CA SER A 209 -4.27 -26.72 10.28
C SER A 209 -3.71 -26.81 11.69
N GLU A 210 -4.58 -26.91 12.70
CA GLU A 210 -4.18 -27.00 14.11
C GLU A 210 -3.25 -28.20 14.37
N ILE A 211 -3.51 -29.34 13.71
CA ILE A 211 -2.68 -30.54 13.82
C ILE A 211 -1.30 -30.26 13.24
N CYS A 212 -1.22 -29.82 11.99
CA CYS A 212 0.07 -29.57 11.32
C CYS A 212 0.87 -28.47 12.03
N SER A 213 0.23 -27.39 12.46
CA SER A 213 0.89 -26.31 13.22
C SER A 213 1.37 -26.78 14.60
N GLY A 214 0.61 -27.66 15.26
CA GLY A 214 1.01 -28.31 16.50
C GLY A 214 2.29 -29.15 16.35
N ILE A 215 2.36 -29.97 15.30
CA ILE A 215 3.55 -30.76 14.95
C ILE A 215 4.73 -29.82 14.62
N ALA A 216 4.49 -28.76 13.82
CA ALA A 216 5.52 -27.83 13.37
C ALA A 216 6.19 -27.03 14.51
N LYS A 217 5.53 -26.84 15.66
CA LYS A 217 6.13 -26.14 16.81
C LYS A 217 7.43 -26.77 17.30
N ASN A 218 7.51 -28.10 17.24
CA ASN A 218 8.67 -28.87 17.70
C ASN A 218 9.64 -29.24 16.54
N ALA A 219 9.37 -28.80 15.34
CA ALA A 219 10.24 -29.02 14.19
C ALA A 219 11.57 -28.28 14.34
N PRO A 220 12.68 -28.82 13.80
CA PRO A 220 13.96 -28.09 13.75
C PRO A 220 13.77 -26.67 13.23
N LYS A 221 14.49 -25.69 13.79
CA LYS A 221 14.41 -24.29 13.36
C LYS A 221 15.55 -23.95 12.41
N MET A 222 15.25 -23.14 11.36
CA MET A 222 16.28 -22.75 10.37
C MET A 222 17.41 -21.95 11.01
N ILE A 223 17.09 -21.08 11.97
CA ILE A 223 18.08 -20.22 12.62
C ILE A 223 19.18 -21.01 13.33
N ASP A 224 18.89 -22.21 13.79
CA ASP A 224 19.85 -23.14 14.42
C ASP A 224 20.66 -23.96 13.38
N ASN A 225 20.36 -23.78 12.10
CA ASN A 225 20.94 -24.55 10.98
C ASN A 225 21.56 -23.65 9.91
N LEU A 226 21.89 -22.41 10.26
CA LEU A 226 22.55 -21.47 9.36
C LEU A 226 24.01 -21.84 9.11
N CYS A 227 24.52 -21.57 7.92
CA CYS A 227 25.97 -21.56 7.68
C CYS A 227 26.59 -20.29 8.29
N ASP A 228 27.92 -20.29 8.46
CA ASP A 228 28.64 -19.19 9.10
C ASP A 228 28.36 -17.84 8.43
N GLU A 229 28.33 -17.79 7.09
CA GLU A 229 28.00 -16.58 6.33
C GLU A 229 26.59 -16.02 6.65
N CYS A 230 25.59 -16.90 6.78
CA CYS A 230 24.21 -16.48 7.08
C CYS A 230 24.05 -16.11 8.55
N LYS A 231 24.80 -16.75 9.44
CA LYS A 231 24.82 -16.41 10.86
C LYS A 231 25.44 -15.04 11.07
N GLU A 232 26.63 -14.79 10.50
CA GLU A 232 27.31 -13.50 10.56
C GLU A 232 26.45 -12.38 9.96
N HIS A 233 25.81 -12.61 8.79
CA HIS A 233 24.89 -11.68 8.16
C HIS A 233 23.74 -11.29 9.12
N PHE A 234 23.11 -12.29 9.75
CA PHE A 234 21.99 -12.05 10.65
C PHE A 234 22.41 -11.29 11.92
N GLU A 235 23.56 -11.65 12.51
CA GLU A 235 24.15 -10.97 13.66
C GLU A 235 24.48 -9.50 13.35
N LYS A 236 25.03 -9.22 12.17
CA LYS A 236 25.30 -7.84 11.73
C LYS A 236 24.00 -7.06 11.48
N THR A 237 23.01 -7.70 10.84
CA THR A 237 21.70 -7.04 10.63
C THR A 237 21.07 -6.63 11.96
N THR A 238 21.08 -7.53 12.95
CA THR A 238 20.56 -7.21 14.28
C THR A 238 21.37 -6.13 14.98
N ALA A 239 22.69 -6.13 14.88
CA ALA A 239 23.54 -5.08 15.43
C ALA A 239 23.27 -3.70 14.82
N TYR A 240 22.95 -3.61 13.52
CA TYR A 240 22.51 -2.35 12.91
C TYR A 240 21.15 -1.89 13.44
N LEU A 241 20.19 -2.78 13.64
CA LEU A 241 18.87 -2.45 14.24
C LEU A 241 19.06 -1.97 15.69
N ASP A 242 19.89 -2.65 16.48
CA ASP A 242 20.21 -2.27 17.86
C ASP A 242 20.85 -0.88 17.93
N SER A 243 21.74 -0.56 16.98
CA SER A 243 22.44 0.74 16.94
C SER A 243 21.52 1.93 16.76
N VAL A 244 20.33 1.71 16.17
CA VAL A 244 19.30 2.74 15.95
C VAL A 244 18.12 2.60 16.92
N GLY A 245 18.22 1.69 17.90
CA GLY A 245 17.22 1.50 18.94
C GLY A 245 15.89 0.87 18.47
N VAL A 246 15.94 0.06 17.41
CA VAL A 246 14.77 -0.65 16.92
C VAL A 246 14.52 -1.89 17.76
N GLU A 247 13.34 -1.97 18.37
CA GLU A 247 12.89 -3.17 19.10
C GLU A 247 12.37 -4.23 18.13
N TYR A 248 12.80 -5.48 18.30
CA TYR A 248 12.36 -6.62 17.49
C TYR A 248 12.31 -7.91 18.31
N THR A 249 11.60 -8.89 17.78
CA THR A 249 11.58 -10.27 18.29
C THR A 249 12.15 -11.20 17.23
N ILE A 250 13.11 -12.05 17.60
CA ILE A 250 13.55 -13.15 16.74
C ILE A 250 12.49 -14.23 16.79
N ASN A 251 11.79 -14.43 15.66
CA ASN A 251 10.73 -15.43 15.56
C ASN A 251 11.09 -16.50 14.54
N PRO A 252 11.58 -17.68 14.98
CA PRO A 252 12.05 -18.75 14.10
C PRO A 252 10.94 -19.41 13.28
N ASP A 253 9.68 -19.12 13.55
CA ASP A 253 8.54 -19.71 12.86
C ASP A 253 8.09 -18.88 11.63
N ILE A 254 8.71 -17.70 11.39
CA ILE A 254 8.42 -16.92 10.19
C ILE A 254 8.93 -17.65 8.95
N VAL A 255 8.01 -18.05 8.10
CA VAL A 255 8.23 -18.54 6.74
C VAL A 255 7.40 -17.68 5.80
N ARG A 256 8.01 -17.14 4.74
CA ARG A 256 7.31 -16.25 3.81
C ARG A 256 6.49 -17.02 2.78
N GLY A 257 5.42 -16.38 2.30
CA GLY A 257 4.48 -16.95 1.33
C GLY A 257 5.01 -17.14 -0.09
N LEU A 258 6.23 -16.70 -0.40
CA LEU A 258 6.85 -16.72 -1.72
C LEU A 258 8.20 -17.43 -1.63
N ASP A 259 8.57 -18.22 -2.65
CA ASP A 259 9.72 -19.13 -2.57
C ASP A 259 11.08 -18.44 -2.81
N TYR A 260 11.08 -17.23 -3.35
CA TYR A 260 12.31 -16.49 -3.67
C TYR A 260 13.10 -15.99 -2.46
N TYR A 261 12.49 -15.92 -1.28
CA TYR A 261 13.16 -15.36 -0.10
C TYR A 261 14.38 -16.19 0.34
N THR A 262 15.42 -15.46 0.80
CA THR A 262 16.67 -15.99 1.34
C THR A 262 17.12 -15.13 2.52
N ARG A 263 17.99 -15.66 3.38
CA ARG A 263 18.60 -14.93 4.51
C ARG A 263 17.55 -14.23 5.37
N THR A 264 17.68 -12.91 5.57
CA THR A 264 16.76 -12.12 6.42
C THR A 264 15.35 -12.09 5.87
N VAL A 265 14.39 -12.39 6.73
CA VAL A 265 12.95 -12.16 6.52
C VAL A 265 12.37 -11.45 7.73
N PHE A 266 11.35 -10.64 7.52
CA PHE A 266 10.69 -9.93 8.60
C PHE A 266 9.19 -9.76 8.35
N GLU A 267 8.46 -9.58 9.44
CA GLU A 267 7.05 -9.22 9.47
C GLU A 267 6.79 -8.16 10.52
N ILE A 268 6.01 -7.16 10.15
CA ILE A 268 5.46 -6.20 11.10
C ILE A 268 3.99 -6.55 11.30
N THR A 269 3.63 -6.78 12.56
CA THR A 269 2.27 -7.21 12.94
C THR A 269 1.62 -6.15 13.81
N SER A 270 0.26 -6.12 13.77
CA SER A 270 -0.56 -5.26 14.62
C SER A 270 -1.61 -6.09 15.33
N ASP A 271 -1.73 -5.93 16.63
CA ASP A 271 -2.75 -6.62 17.45
C ASP A 271 -4.18 -6.16 17.09
N SER A 272 -4.32 -5.00 16.41
CA SER A 272 -5.62 -4.47 15.96
C SER A 272 -6.31 -5.31 14.87
N LEU A 273 -5.61 -6.24 14.23
CA LEU A 273 -6.12 -7.06 13.12
C LEU A 273 -6.53 -8.50 13.50
N GLY A 274 -6.42 -8.88 14.77
CA GLY A 274 -6.77 -10.24 15.23
C GLY A 274 -5.88 -11.32 14.60
N ALA A 275 -6.48 -12.44 14.17
CA ALA A 275 -5.76 -13.64 13.71
C ALA A 275 -4.87 -13.42 12.44
N GLN A 276 -5.06 -12.34 11.72
CA GLN A 276 -4.25 -11.99 10.53
C GLN A 276 -3.48 -10.70 10.77
N SER A 277 -2.62 -10.71 11.76
CA SER A 277 -1.94 -9.54 12.30
C SER A 277 -0.88 -8.89 11.40
N THR A 278 -0.35 -9.58 10.38
CA THR A 278 0.71 -9.06 9.52
C THR A 278 0.22 -7.92 8.63
N VAL A 279 0.81 -6.73 8.79
CA VAL A 279 0.55 -5.52 7.98
C VAL A 279 1.64 -5.27 6.95
N CYS A 280 2.89 -5.66 7.26
CA CYS A 280 4.05 -5.56 6.37
C CYS A 280 4.83 -6.85 6.39
N GLY A 281 5.37 -7.24 5.26
CA GLY A 281 6.26 -8.38 5.19
C GLY A 281 7.30 -8.23 4.10
N GLY A 282 8.53 -8.59 4.43
CA GLY A 282 9.66 -8.42 3.54
C GLY A 282 10.82 -9.37 3.83
N GLY A 283 11.91 -9.15 3.14
CA GLY A 283 13.16 -9.90 3.30
C GLY A 283 14.02 -9.89 2.05
N ARG A 284 15.17 -10.55 2.13
CA ARG A 284 16.08 -10.76 1.00
C ARG A 284 15.56 -11.81 0.04
N TYR A 285 15.88 -11.61 -1.24
CA TYR A 285 15.52 -12.53 -2.33
C TYR A 285 16.68 -12.65 -3.34
N ASN A 286 17.87 -12.99 -2.82
CA ASN A 286 19.04 -13.25 -3.66
C ASN A 286 18.77 -14.46 -4.57
N GLY A 287 18.99 -14.29 -5.87
CA GLY A 287 18.69 -15.31 -6.88
C GLY A 287 17.49 -14.96 -7.79
N LEU A 288 16.53 -14.12 -7.35
CA LEU A 288 15.36 -13.78 -8.16
C LEU A 288 15.73 -13.15 -9.51
N VAL A 289 16.69 -12.22 -9.53
CA VAL A 289 17.12 -11.54 -10.77
C VAL A 289 17.75 -12.56 -11.73
N GLU A 290 18.52 -13.53 -11.24
CA GLU A 290 19.11 -14.61 -12.05
C GLU A 290 18.05 -15.56 -12.59
N GLU A 291 17.07 -15.96 -11.78
CA GLU A 291 15.95 -16.82 -12.21
C GLU A 291 15.14 -16.18 -13.32
N LEU A 292 15.07 -14.85 -13.35
CA LEU A 292 14.42 -14.09 -14.40
C LEU A 292 15.32 -13.79 -15.60
N GLY A 293 16.57 -14.29 -15.62
CA GLY A 293 17.50 -14.19 -16.73
C GLY A 293 18.44 -12.99 -16.68
N GLY A 294 18.51 -12.30 -15.54
CA GLY A 294 19.47 -11.23 -15.27
C GLY A 294 20.81 -11.73 -14.76
N LYS A 295 21.72 -10.80 -14.48
CA LYS A 295 23.00 -11.11 -13.82
C LYS A 295 22.77 -11.33 -12.32
N PRO A 296 23.63 -12.11 -11.65
CA PRO A 296 23.60 -12.25 -10.20
C PRO A 296 23.52 -10.88 -9.51
N THR A 297 22.39 -10.65 -8.85
CA THR A 297 22.12 -9.37 -8.18
C THR A 297 21.36 -9.64 -6.88
N GLU A 298 21.91 -9.17 -5.78
CA GLU A 298 21.22 -9.27 -4.50
C GLU A 298 20.00 -8.33 -4.49
N GLY A 299 18.93 -8.80 -3.84
CA GLY A 299 17.71 -8.03 -3.71
C GLY A 299 17.12 -8.15 -2.32
N ILE A 300 16.52 -7.07 -1.85
CA ILE A 300 15.75 -7.02 -0.62
C ILE A 300 14.61 -6.02 -0.77
N GLY A 301 13.46 -6.35 -0.19
CA GLY A 301 12.30 -5.45 -0.24
C GLY A 301 11.22 -5.84 0.75
N PHE A 302 10.17 -5.06 0.77
CA PHE A 302 8.97 -5.36 1.54
C PHE A 302 7.71 -4.86 0.81
N ALA A 303 6.58 -5.40 1.21
CA ALA A 303 5.28 -4.90 0.78
C ALA A 303 4.31 -4.76 1.96
N ILE A 304 3.49 -3.72 1.89
CA ILE A 304 2.42 -3.37 2.82
C ILE A 304 1.10 -3.44 2.07
N GLY A 305 0.13 -4.20 2.59
CA GLY A 305 -1.24 -4.20 2.06
C GLY A 305 -1.99 -2.97 2.58
N LEU A 306 -2.40 -2.07 1.67
CA LEU A 306 -2.99 -0.78 2.06
C LEU A 306 -4.35 -0.94 2.74
N GLU A 307 -5.17 -1.90 2.32
CA GLU A 307 -6.45 -2.20 2.97
C GLU A 307 -6.27 -2.60 4.44
N ARG A 308 -5.23 -3.39 4.74
CA ARG A 308 -4.92 -3.77 6.12
C ARG A 308 -4.40 -2.61 6.94
N LEU A 309 -3.56 -1.77 6.34
CA LEU A 309 -3.11 -0.54 6.97
C LEU A 309 -4.29 0.37 7.31
N ILE A 310 -5.23 0.56 6.37
CA ILE A 310 -6.45 1.35 6.59
C ILE A 310 -7.29 0.77 7.72
N MET A 311 -7.41 -0.56 7.81
CA MET A 311 -8.11 -1.19 8.93
C MET A 311 -7.45 -0.89 10.27
N VAL A 312 -6.11 -0.88 10.34
CA VAL A 312 -5.38 -0.52 11.57
C VAL A 312 -5.60 0.94 11.91
N LEU A 313 -5.49 1.85 10.95
CA LEU A 313 -5.73 3.29 11.14
C LEU A 313 -7.15 3.55 11.66
N LYS A 314 -8.16 2.95 11.04
CA LYS A 314 -9.56 3.05 11.48
C LYS A 314 -9.77 2.47 12.89
N ALA A 315 -9.17 1.32 13.20
CA ALA A 315 -9.27 0.71 14.53
C ALA A 315 -8.63 1.57 15.63
N GLN A 316 -7.62 2.36 15.29
CA GLN A 316 -6.93 3.29 16.20
C GLN A 316 -7.54 4.70 16.21
N GLY A 317 -8.52 4.98 15.33
CA GLY A 317 -9.14 6.30 15.19
C GLY A 317 -8.23 7.35 14.55
N ALA A 318 -7.09 6.93 13.99
CA ALA A 318 -6.11 7.82 13.34
C ALA A 318 -6.54 8.25 11.93
N ASP A 319 -7.59 7.66 11.37
CA ASP A 319 -8.15 8.01 10.06
C ASP A 319 -8.89 9.36 10.06
N LYS A 320 -9.45 9.77 11.21
CA LYS A 320 -10.28 10.97 11.32
C LYS A 320 -9.48 12.24 11.00
N ASP A 321 -8.29 12.37 11.55
CA ASP A 321 -7.42 13.52 11.34
C ASP A 321 -7.10 13.73 9.85
N PHE A 322 -7.02 12.65 9.09
CA PHE A 322 -6.69 12.70 7.66
C PHE A 322 -7.91 12.99 6.77
N ILE A 323 -9.09 12.64 7.21
CA ILE A 323 -10.34 12.89 6.47
C ILE A 323 -10.77 14.36 6.64
N GLU A 324 -10.64 14.91 7.84
CA GLU A 324 -11.00 16.30 8.13
C GLU A 324 -10.14 17.33 7.38
N GLU A 325 -8.85 17.03 7.17
CA GLU A 325 -7.95 17.90 6.40
C GLU A 325 -8.25 17.95 4.89
N ALA A 326 -8.90 16.94 4.33
CA ALA A 326 -8.89 16.74 2.88
C ALA A 326 -10.24 17.02 2.18
N ASP A 327 -11.38 16.95 2.87
CA ASP A 327 -12.70 17.21 2.32
C ASP A 327 -13.19 18.58 2.77
N GLY A 328 -12.37 19.62 2.53
CA GLY A 328 -12.75 21.00 2.77
C GLY A 328 -14.08 21.31 2.10
N ALA A 329 -15.03 21.79 2.89
CA ALA A 329 -16.21 22.45 2.37
C ALA A 329 -15.78 23.57 1.40
N PRO A 330 -16.59 23.96 0.39
CA PRO A 330 -16.22 25.04 -0.47
C PRO A 330 -16.06 26.34 0.34
N ASP A 331 -15.00 27.09 0.05
CA ASP A 331 -14.79 28.39 0.69
C ASP A 331 -15.98 29.32 0.44
N ILE A 332 -16.54 29.25 -0.79
CA ILE A 332 -17.70 30.09 -1.15
C ILE A 332 -18.68 29.36 -2.07
N PHE A 333 -19.97 29.60 -1.82
CA PHE A 333 -21.06 29.20 -2.72
C PHE A 333 -21.71 30.43 -3.35
N VAL A 334 -21.69 30.49 -4.69
CA VAL A 334 -22.30 31.59 -5.46
C VAL A 334 -23.73 31.22 -5.85
N VAL A 335 -24.70 31.88 -5.28
CA VAL A 335 -26.15 31.77 -5.59
C VAL A 335 -26.50 32.69 -6.71
N SER A 336 -27.31 32.28 -7.69
CA SER A 336 -27.75 33.08 -8.82
C SER A 336 -29.28 33.15 -8.93
N ILE A 337 -29.81 34.31 -9.36
CA ILE A 337 -31.22 34.59 -9.57
C ILE A 337 -31.43 35.11 -10.99
N GLY A 338 -31.97 34.27 -11.88
CA GLY A 338 -32.19 34.61 -13.29
C GLY A 338 -30.98 34.40 -14.19
N ASP A 339 -31.23 34.40 -15.50
CA ASP A 339 -30.26 33.98 -16.51
C ASP A 339 -28.99 34.86 -16.57
N LYS A 340 -29.14 36.17 -16.40
CA LYS A 340 -28.00 37.10 -16.40
C LYS A 340 -27.09 36.86 -15.20
N ALA A 341 -27.68 36.65 -14.03
CA ALA A 341 -26.95 36.37 -12.81
C ALA A 341 -26.28 35.00 -12.89
N ASP A 342 -26.88 34.03 -13.56
CA ASP A 342 -26.31 32.70 -13.76
C ASP A 342 -25.04 32.75 -14.59
N ILE A 343 -25.03 33.53 -15.68
CA ILE A 343 -23.84 33.76 -16.51
C ILE A 343 -22.75 34.50 -15.72
N LYS A 344 -23.11 35.52 -14.94
CA LYS A 344 -22.16 36.26 -14.09
C LYS A 344 -21.57 35.38 -13.00
N ALA A 345 -22.41 34.56 -12.35
CA ALA A 345 -21.98 33.58 -11.35
C ALA A 345 -20.96 32.57 -11.91
N GLN A 346 -21.20 32.08 -13.13
CA GLN A 346 -20.23 31.20 -13.82
C GLN A 346 -18.87 31.87 -13.99
N LYS A 347 -18.86 33.13 -14.43
CA LYS A 347 -17.63 33.90 -14.59
C LYS A 347 -16.92 34.10 -13.25
N LEU A 348 -17.65 34.55 -12.23
CA LEU A 348 -17.11 34.81 -10.90
C LEU A 348 -16.50 33.53 -10.26
N VAL A 349 -17.22 32.43 -10.32
CA VAL A 349 -16.71 31.13 -9.82
C VAL A 349 -15.43 30.72 -10.54
N TYR A 350 -15.37 30.89 -11.86
CA TYR A 350 -14.18 30.62 -12.62
C TYR A 350 -13.00 31.50 -12.16
N GLU A 351 -13.19 32.81 -12.02
CA GLU A 351 -12.17 33.75 -11.58
C GLU A 351 -11.68 33.46 -10.14
N LEU A 352 -12.60 33.13 -9.22
CA LEU A 352 -12.30 32.74 -7.85
C LEU A 352 -11.42 31.47 -7.81
N ARG A 353 -11.74 30.48 -8.62
CA ARG A 353 -10.93 29.25 -8.75
C ARG A 353 -9.54 29.53 -9.27
N GLN A 354 -9.37 30.48 -10.22
CA GLN A 354 -8.04 30.93 -10.67
C GLN A 354 -7.24 31.61 -9.55
N SER A 355 -7.91 32.23 -8.60
CA SER A 355 -7.30 32.85 -7.41
C SER A 355 -7.06 31.84 -6.27
N GLY A 356 -7.31 30.52 -6.51
CA GLY A 356 -7.08 29.44 -5.54
C GLY A 356 -8.16 29.32 -4.47
N ILE A 357 -9.37 29.83 -4.71
CA ILE A 357 -10.54 29.69 -3.84
C ILE A 357 -11.38 28.50 -4.31
N CYS A 358 -11.77 27.64 -3.39
CA CYS A 358 -12.72 26.56 -3.65
C CYS A 358 -14.13 27.14 -3.75
N ALA A 359 -14.55 27.49 -4.96
CA ALA A 359 -15.85 28.14 -5.24
C ALA A 359 -16.80 27.18 -5.94
N GLU A 360 -18.03 27.10 -5.45
CA GLU A 360 -19.13 26.30 -5.98
C GLU A 360 -20.35 27.17 -6.37
N ARG A 361 -21.18 26.61 -7.25
CA ARG A 361 -22.49 27.22 -7.64
C ARG A 361 -23.51 26.15 -7.93
N ASP A 362 -24.76 26.53 -8.10
CA ASP A 362 -25.80 25.62 -8.53
C ASP A 362 -25.66 25.20 -9.99
N LEU A 363 -25.72 23.93 -10.25
CA LEU A 363 -25.68 23.34 -11.58
C LEU A 363 -26.97 22.58 -11.93
N CYS A 364 -28.00 22.66 -11.06
CA CYS A 364 -29.25 21.92 -11.22
C CYS A 364 -30.47 22.82 -11.43
N GLY A 365 -30.30 24.13 -11.60
CA GLY A 365 -31.39 25.09 -11.79
C GLY A 365 -32.31 25.21 -10.57
N ARG A 366 -31.76 25.11 -9.35
CA ARG A 366 -32.55 25.18 -8.11
C ARG A 366 -33.04 26.61 -7.83
N SER A 367 -34.18 26.72 -7.14
CA SER A 367 -34.61 28.02 -6.60
C SER A 367 -33.59 28.53 -5.57
N VAL A 368 -33.52 29.85 -5.37
CA VAL A 368 -32.61 30.52 -4.41
C VAL A 368 -32.61 29.86 -3.03
N LYS A 369 -33.81 29.60 -2.50
CA LYS A 369 -33.97 28.94 -1.20
C LYS A 369 -33.31 27.52 -1.20
N ALA A 370 -33.43 26.80 -2.32
CA ALA A 370 -32.85 25.48 -2.45
C ALA A 370 -31.31 25.53 -2.67
N GLN A 371 -30.81 26.56 -3.37
CA GLN A 371 -29.39 26.83 -3.51
C GLN A 371 -28.75 27.13 -2.15
N MET A 372 -29.34 28.04 -1.36
CA MET A 372 -28.87 28.36 0.00
C MET A 372 -28.87 27.13 0.94
N LYS A 373 -29.93 26.31 0.87
CA LYS A 373 -30.01 25.07 1.62
C LYS A 373 -28.91 24.09 1.18
N PHE A 374 -28.61 24.06 -0.09
CA PHE A 374 -27.56 23.21 -0.65
C PHE A 374 -26.17 23.73 -0.23
N ALA A 375 -25.90 25.03 -0.29
CA ALA A 375 -24.68 25.65 0.22
C ALA A 375 -24.42 25.28 1.69
N ASN A 376 -25.46 25.39 2.52
CA ASN A 376 -25.36 24.99 3.93
C ASN A 376 -25.13 23.50 4.11
N LYS A 377 -25.73 22.64 3.28
CA LYS A 377 -25.50 21.19 3.30
C LYS A 377 -24.08 20.81 2.87
N LEU A 378 -23.47 21.56 1.94
CA LEU A 378 -22.07 21.41 1.54
C LEU A 378 -21.10 21.92 2.60
N GLY A 379 -21.59 22.67 3.61
CA GLY A 379 -20.74 23.28 4.63
C GLY A 379 -19.99 24.52 4.12
N ALA A 380 -20.47 25.17 3.04
CA ALA A 380 -19.78 26.34 2.49
C ALA A 380 -19.54 27.38 3.58
N GLU A 381 -18.30 27.90 3.67
CA GLU A 381 -17.91 28.86 4.69
C GLU A 381 -18.57 30.24 4.42
N TYR A 382 -18.57 30.64 3.14
CA TYR A 382 -19.22 31.88 2.69
C TYR A 382 -20.28 31.59 1.64
N SER A 383 -21.20 32.53 1.50
CA SER A 383 -22.14 32.58 0.37
C SER A 383 -22.31 34.02 -0.14
N ILE A 384 -22.55 34.14 -1.44
CA ILE A 384 -22.88 35.40 -2.09
C ILE A 384 -24.09 35.18 -3.00
N VAL A 385 -25.02 36.10 -3.01
CA VAL A 385 -26.23 36.04 -3.85
C VAL A 385 -26.08 37.07 -4.97
N LEU A 386 -26.29 36.64 -6.21
CA LEU A 386 -26.26 37.48 -7.39
C LEU A 386 -27.66 37.54 -8.01
N GLY A 387 -28.21 38.72 -8.11
CA GLY A 387 -29.40 39.08 -8.86
C GLY A 387 -29.11 40.23 -9.81
N ASP A 388 -30.14 40.76 -10.43
CA ASP A 388 -29.99 41.91 -11.36
C ASP A 388 -29.48 43.19 -10.64
N ASP A 389 -29.86 43.43 -9.40
CA ASP A 389 -29.45 44.58 -8.62
C ASP A 389 -27.95 44.50 -8.29
N GLU A 390 -27.47 43.37 -7.77
CA GLU A 390 -26.05 43.14 -7.45
C GLU A 390 -25.16 43.28 -8.69
N ILE A 391 -25.65 42.81 -9.85
CA ILE A 391 -24.93 42.94 -11.12
C ILE A 391 -24.83 44.39 -11.56
N ASN A 392 -25.96 45.15 -11.50
CA ASN A 392 -26.00 46.52 -11.91
C ASN A 392 -25.14 47.44 -11.03
N GLU A 393 -25.14 47.19 -9.73
CA GLU A 393 -24.34 47.93 -8.75
C GLU A 393 -22.90 47.44 -8.67
N ASN A 394 -22.60 46.31 -9.31
CA ASN A 394 -21.32 45.59 -9.20
C ASN A 394 -20.91 45.36 -7.73
N LYS A 395 -21.88 45.08 -6.86
CA LYS A 395 -21.70 44.94 -5.42
C LYS A 395 -22.64 43.87 -4.87
N ALA A 396 -22.20 43.07 -3.92
CA ALA A 396 -23.04 42.08 -3.24
C ALA A 396 -22.58 41.85 -1.79
N ALA A 397 -23.47 41.27 -0.99
CA ALA A 397 -23.18 40.90 0.39
C ALA A 397 -22.50 39.50 0.45
N LEU A 398 -21.25 39.46 0.86
CA LEU A 398 -20.54 38.23 1.21
C LEU A 398 -20.95 37.84 2.63
N LYS A 399 -21.64 36.72 2.76
CA LYS A 399 -22.17 36.23 4.03
C LYS A 399 -21.31 35.09 4.57
N ASN A 400 -20.80 35.24 5.79
CA ASN A 400 -20.26 34.12 6.53
C ASN A 400 -21.41 33.21 6.97
N MET A 401 -21.34 31.92 6.60
CA MET A 401 -22.44 30.97 6.82
C MET A 401 -22.47 30.44 8.26
N GLN A 402 -21.39 30.56 9.01
CA GLN A 402 -21.31 30.14 10.42
C GLN A 402 -21.80 31.24 11.36
N THR A 403 -21.26 32.46 11.21
CA THR A 403 -21.61 33.61 12.09
C THR A 403 -22.86 34.33 11.65
N GLY A 404 -23.22 34.22 10.36
CA GLY A 404 -24.31 34.99 9.76
C GLY A 404 -23.96 36.46 9.43
N GLU A 405 -22.74 36.88 9.72
CA GLU A 405 -22.26 38.24 9.41
C GLU A 405 -22.15 38.46 7.92
N THR A 406 -22.41 39.69 7.49
CA THR A 406 -22.32 40.06 6.08
C THR A 406 -21.35 41.22 5.89
N THR A 407 -20.58 41.18 4.82
CA THR A 407 -19.67 42.26 4.41
C THR A 407 -19.92 42.58 2.94
N ASP A 408 -20.10 43.83 2.64
CA ASP A 408 -20.24 44.29 1.26
C ASP A 408 -18.93 44.16 0.51
N VAL A 409 -18.96 43.55 -0.68
CA VAL A 409 -17.83 43.36 -1.58
C VAL A 409 -18.20 43.75 -3.02
N SER A 410 -17.22 44.19 -3.81
CA SER A 410 -17.43 44.27 -5.25
C SER A 410 -17.46 42.87 -5.87
N LEU A 411 -18.08 42.74 -7.04
CA LEU A 411 -18.11 41.47 -7.79
C LEU A 411 -16.76 41.20 -8.48
N SER A 412 -15.67 41.40 -7.75
CA SER A 412 -14.29 41.12 -8.14
C SER A 412 -13.78 39.89 -7.41
N ALA A 413 -13.29 38.94 -8.17
CA ALA A 413 -12.71 37.73 -7.58
C ALA A 413 -11.53 38.01 -6.64
N ASP A 414 -10.70 39.01 -6.98
CA ASP A 414 -9.54 39.40 -6.15
C ASP A 414 -9.96 39.95 -4.78
N GLU A 415 -11.01 40.82 -4.75
CA GLU A 415 -11.51 41.38 -3.48
C GLU A 415 -12.16 40.30 -2.62
N ILE A 416 -12.99 39.45 -3.23
CA ILE A 416 -13.65 38.32 -2.53
C ILE A 416 -12.60 37.36 -1.98
N ALA A 417 -11.62 36.99 -2.80
CA ALA A 417 -10.54 36.10 -2.39
C ALA A 417 -9.69 36.69 -1.25
N ALA A 418 -9.40 38.00 -1.30
CA ALA A 418 -8.70 38.70 -0.23
C ALA A 418 -9.46 38.67 1.11
N LYS A 419 -10.78 38.82 1.05
CA LYS A 419 -11.62 38.76 2.26
C LYS A 419 -11.70 37.36 2.85
N ILE A 420 -11.82 36.33 2.01
CA ILE A 420 -11.87 34.92 2.45
C ILE A 420 -10.52 34.49 3.05
N LYS A 421 -9.38 34.87 2.45
CA LYS A 421 -8.03 34.49 2.91
C LYS A 421 -7.54 35.28 4.14
N THR A 422 -8.20 36.35 4.54
CA THR A 422 -7.76 37.22 5.65
C THR A 422 -8.32 36.75 7.01
N VAL A 423 -9.16 35.74 7.01
CA VAL A 423 -9.73 35.09 8.20
C VAL A 423 -9.09 33.74 8.41
#